data_c997408efec31339c540452dfbc2e24b
#
_entry.id   c997408efec31339c540452dfbc2e24b
#
_cell.length_a   1.000
_cell.length_b   1.000
_cell.length_c   1.000
_cell.angle_alpha   90.00
_cell.angle_beta   90.00
_cell.angle_gamma   90.00
#
_symmetry.space_group_name_H-M   'P 1'
#
loop_
_entity.id
_entity.type
_entity.pdbx_description
1 polymer ?
#
loop_
_entity_poly.entity_id
_entity_poly.type
_entity_poly.pdbx_seq_one_letter_code
_entity_poly.pdbx_strand_id
1 'polypeptide(L)'
;MLFRSENGQVIIMRASLEDPALPDVIHQRVIRADEFITANSEAGFNEQQVCWSIIVFIFAYWDEKIRPEIATIRGVEKDEVKINVFGDLRVLRRMIVHNGGVLGAADHAKLKVLNGICQADAKISLTHDQMHKIFVAIKSAIGSLILEYTANLPGAPKPEDIVDIAVQNIGRA
;
A
#
# COMPACT_ATOMS: atom_id res chain seq x y z
N MET A 1 -3.99 29.37 -9.32
CA MET A 1 -3.61 30.59 -10.03
C MET A 1 -2.22 30.38 -10.62
N LEU A 2 -2.03 30.63 -11.92
CA LEU A 2 -0.76 30.43 -12.64
C LEU A 2 -0.13 31.80 -12.88
N PHE A 3 1.11 31.96 -12.48
CA PHE A 3 1.91 33.17 -12.76
C PHE A 3 3.15 32.82 -13.57
N ARG A 4 3.53 33.68 -14.51
CA ARG A 4 4.85 33.61 -15.13
C ARG A 4 5.82 34.48 -14.32
N SER A 5 6.95 33.92 -13.88
CA SER A 5 8.05 34.69 -13.33
C SER A 5 8.75 35.50 -14.43
N GLU A 6 9.54 36.51 -14.04
CA GLU A 6 10.34 37.32 -14.98
C GLU A 6 11.27 36.49 -15.87
N ASN A 7 11.66 35.28 -15.42
CA ASN A 7 12.49 34.32 -16.16
C ASN A 7 11.65 33.32 -17.01
N GLY A 8 10.36 33.57 -17.22
CA GLY A 8 9.51 32.70 -18.04
C GLY A 8 9.05 31.38 -17.35
N GLN A 9 9.46 31.16 -16.11
CA GLN A 9 9.02 29.99 -15.34
C GLN A 9 7.59 30.15 -14.85
N VAL A 10 6.76 29.14 -15.07
CA VAL A 10 5.39 29.10 -14.56
C VAL A 10 5.42 28.70 -13.09
N ILE A 11 4.79 29.50 -12.26
CA ILE A 11 4.66 29.28 -10.82
C ILE A 11 3.22 28.93 -10.50
N ILE A 12 3.02 27.86 -9.73
CA ILE A 12 1.70 27.46 -9.24
C ILE A 12 1.60 27.91 -7.78
N MET A 13 0.62 28.75 -7.48
CA MET A 13 0.28 29.07 -6.10
C MET A 13 -0.77 28.09 -5.59
N ARG A 14 -0.47 27.46 -4.46
CA ARG A 14 -1.43 26.69 -3.67
C ARG A 14 -1.77 27.48 -2.41
N ALA A 15 -3.06 27.58 -2.13
CA ALA A 15 -3.56 28.11 -0.87
C ALA A 15 -4.21 26.97 -0.08
N SER A 16 -3.91 26.86 1.19
CA SER A 16 -4.58 25.96 2.13
C SER A 16 -4.92 26.72 3.40
N LEU A 17 -6.04 26.38 4.01
CA LEU A 17 -6.38 26.83 5.36
C LEU A 17 -5.54 26.01 6.35
N GLU A 18 -4.75 26.68 7.18
CA GLU A 18 -3.98 26.00 8.23
C GLU A 18 -4.87 25.57 9.39
N ASP A 19 -5.80 26.43 9.77
CA ASP A 19 -6.74 26.21 10.86
C ASP A 19 -8.16 26.53 10.39
N PRO A 20 -9.09 25.57 10.35
CA PRO A 20 -10.49 25.83 10.01
C PRO A 20 -11.19 26.83 10.94
N ALA A 21 -10.70 27.01 12.17
CA ALA A 21 -11.20 27.98 13.14
C ALA A 21 -10.75 29.42 12.83
N LEU A 22 -9.71 29.58 11.99
CA LEU A 22 -9.15 30.85 11.55
C LEU A 22 -9.18 30.97 10.03
N PRO A 23 -10.37 31.08 9.41
CA PRO A 23 -10.53 31.02 7.95
C PRO A 23 -9.83 32.15 7.20
N ASP A 24 -9.44 33.22 7.88
CA ASP A 24 -8.72 34.36 7.29
C ASP A 24 -7.21 34.09 7.15
N VAL A 25 -6.69 33.02 7.77
CA VAL A 25 -5.28 32.63 7.66
C VAL A 25 -5.11 31.64 6.52
N ILE A 26 -4.67 32.13 5.38
CA ILE A 26 -4.39 31.31 4.19
C ILE A 26 -2.90 31.08 4.10
N HIS A 27 -2.48 29.82 4.21
CA HIS A 27 -1.10 29.43 3.92
C HIS A 27 -0.90 29.33 2.40
N GLN A 28 -0.06 30.19 1.85
CA GLN A 28 0.27 30.19 0.43
C GLN A 28 1.63 29.52 0.21
N ARG A 29 1.64 28.45 -0.58
CA ARG A 29 2.87 27.81 -1.04
C ARG A 29 3.06 28.08 -2.51
N VAL A 30 4.21 28.65 -2.84
CA VAL A 30 4.66 28.83 -4.22
C VAL A 30 5.54 27.62 -4.58
N ILE A 31 5.20 26.96 -5.69
CA ILE A 31 5.99 25.85 -6.22
C ILE A 31 6.24 26.07 -7.71
N ARG A 32 7.41 25.74 -8.20
CA ARG A 32 7.72 25.80 -9.63
C ARG A 32 6.88 24.80 -10.39
N ALA A 33 6.46 25.15 -11.61
CA ALA A 33 5.62 24.27 -12.42
C ALA A 33 6.31 22.97 -12.79
N ASP A 34 7.61 23.00 -13.09
CA ASP A 34 8.41 21.81 -13.39
C ASP A 34 8.53 20.87 -12.18
N GLU A 35 8.75 21.41 -10.98
CA GLU A 35 8.76 20.64 -9.74
C GLU A 35 7.37 20.02 -9.46
N PHE A 36 6.30 20.78 -9.69
CA PHE A 36 4.94 20.29 -9.53
C PHE A 36 4.62 19.14 -10.50
N ILE A 37 4.98 19.30 -11.78
CA ILE A 37 4.78 18.27 -12.80
C ILE A 37 5.58 17.02 -12.45
N THR A 38 6.86 17.17 -12.08
CA THR A 38 7.73 16.06 -11.69
C THR A 38 7.20 15.31 -10.47
N ALA A 39 6.73 16.04 -9.45
CA ALA A 39 6.19 15.41 -8.24
C ALA A 39 4.87 14.66 -8.49
N ASN A 40 4.11 15.03 -9.52
CA ASN A 40 2.83 14.41 -9.90
C ASN A 40 2.92 13.51 -11.14
N SER A 41 4.12 13.29 -11.68
CA SER A 41 4.32 12.34 -12.77
C SER A 41 4.19 10.90 -12.27
N GLU A 42 4.12 9.95 -13.20
CA GLU A 42 4.18 8.52 -12.91
C GLU A 42 5.44 8.19 -12.10
N ALA A 43 5.29 7.42 -11.04
CA ALA A 43 6.30 7.13 -10.02
C ALA A 43 6.90 8.37 -9.34
N GLY A 44 6.28 9.55 -9.49
CA GLY A 44 6.68 10.79 -8.85
C GLY A 44 6.44 10.78 -7.33
N PHE A 45 6.98 11.79 -6.67
CA PHE A 45 6.96 11.87 -5.19
C PHE A 45 5.56 11.69 -4.60
N ASN A 46 4.54 12.36 -5.17
CA ASN A 46 3.18 12.32 -4.61
C ASN A 46 2.54 10.94 -4.76
N GLU A 47 2.73 10.27 -5.90
CA GLU A 47 2.26 8.90 -6.10
C GLU A 47 2.94 7.94 -5.11
N GLN A 48 4.25 8.05 -4.90
CA GLN A 48 4.96 7.24 -3.94
C GLN A 48 4.47 7.46 -2.51
N GLN A 49 4.15 8.69 -2.11
CA GLN A 49 3.57 8.96 -0.79
C GLN A 49 2.20 8.29 -0.62
N VAL A 50 1.36 8.28 -1.65
CA VAL A 50 0.07 7.57 -1.63
C VAL A 50 0.29 6.07 -1.50
N CYS A 51 1.17 5.47 -2.31
CA CYS A 51 1.49 4.04 -2.23
C CYS A 51 2.02 3.64 -0.85
N TRP A 52 2.91 4.43 -0.27
CA TRP A 52 3.44 4.19 1.07
C TRP A 52 2.35 4.28 2.15
N SER A 53 1.50 5.29 2.06
CA SER A 53 0.38 5.46 2.99
C SER A 53 -0.58 4.26 2.95
N ILE A 54 -0.86 3.75 1.76
CA ILE A 54 -1.71 2.56 1.58
C ILE A 54 -1.07 1.34 2.25
N ILE A 55 0.23 1.08 2.06
CA ILE A 55 0.94 -0.04 2.69
C ILE A 55 0.90 0.07 4.22
N VAL A 56 1.19 1.25 4.75
CA VAL A 56 1.18 1.50 6.19
C VAL A 56 -0.23 1.26 6.77
N PHE A 57 -1.26 1.79 6.10
CA PHE A 57 -2.66 1.65 6.54
C PHE A 57 -3.14 0.20 6.48
N ILE A 58 -2.90 -0.51 5.38
CA ILE A 58 -3.30 -1.92 5.24
C ILE A 58 -2.66 -2.78 6.33
N PHE A 59 -1.36 -2.59 6.57
CA PHE A 59 -0.70 -3.35 7.63
C PHE A 59 -1.26 -3.00 9.02
N ALA A 60 -1.48 -1.73 9.32
CA ALA A 60 -2.05 -1.32 10.61
C ALA A 60 -3.45 -1.92 10.81
N TYR A 61 -4.32 -1.85 9.81
CA TYR A 61 -5.65 -2.43 9.87
C TYR A 61 -5.62 -3.95 10.07
N TRP A 62 -4.73 -4.64 9.33
CA TRP A 62 -4.49 -6.07 9.53
C TRP A 62 -4.07 -6.37 10.96
N ASP A 63 -3.03 -5.72 11.46
CA ASP A 63 -2.43 -6.03 12.76
C ASP A 63 -3.32 -5.66 13.93
N GLU A 64 -4.10 -4.56 13.84
CA GLU A 64 -4.92 -4.05 14.92
C GLU A 64 -6.35 -4.61 14.94
N LYS A 65 -6.88 -5.02 13.78
CA LYS A 65 -8.28 -5.46 13.66
C LYS A 65 -8.39 -6.92 13.24
N ILE A 66 -7.89 -7.28 12.08
CA ILE A 66 -8.15 -8.59 11.49
C ILE A 66 -7.38 -9.70 12.20
N ARG A 67 -6.10 -9.49 12.47
CA ARG A 67 -5.23 -10.50 13.08
C ARG A 67 -5.68 -10.94 14.47
N PRO A 68 -6.11 -10.04 15.40
CA PRO A 68 -6.66 -10.44 16.69
C PRO A 68 -7.99 -11.23 16.59
N GLU A 69 -8.85 -10.88 15.62
CA GLU A 69 -10.10 -11.61 15.39
C GLU A 69 -9.82 -13.05 14.93
N ILE A 70 -8.88 -13.23 14.00
CA ILE A 70 -8.43 -14.55 13.56
C ILE A 70 -7.83 -15.35 14.73
N ALA A 71 -7.00 -14.71 15.56
CA ALA A 71 -6.42 -15.33 16.74
C ALA A 71 -7.50 -15.85 17.70
N THR A 72 -8.52 -15.02 17.96
CA THR A 72 -9.68 -15.39 18.79
C THR A 72 -10.44 -16.58 18.20
N ILE A 73 -10.72 -16.57 16.90
CA ILE A 73 -11.43 -17.67 16.20
C ILE A 73 -10.62 -18.97 16.27
N ARG A 74 -9.29 -18.88 16.13
CA ARG A 74 -8.38 -20.04 16.18
C ARG A 74 -8.07 -20.51 17.60
N GLY A 75 -8.40 -19.74 18.63
CA GLY A 75 -8.04 -20.02 20.01
C GLY A 75 -6.51 -19.99 20.25
N VAL A 76 -5.80 -19.09 19.57
CA VAL A 76 -4.34 -18.95 19.65
C VAL A 76 -3.96 -17.51 20.00
N GLU A 77 -2.70 -17.29 20.38
CA GLU A 77 -2.17 -15.95 20.59
C GLU A 77 -2.02 -15.18 19.27
N LYS A 78 -2.20 -13.86 19.32
CA LYS A 78 -2.08 -12.98 18.14
C LYS A 78 -0.79 -13.25 17.34
N ASP A 79 0.33 -13.46 18.03
CA ASP A 79 1.64 -13.65 17.42
C ASP A 79 1.82 -15.02 16.72
N GLU A 80 0.93 -15.95 16.95
CA GLU A 80 0.89 -17.24 16.25
C GLU A 80 0.18 -17.13 14.88
N VAL A 81 -0.65 -16.12 14.67
CA VAL A 81 -1.27 -15.86 13.36
C VAL A 81 -0.24 -15.25 12.43
N LYS A 82 0.35 -16.09 11.57
CA LYS A 82 1.44 -15.72 10.63
C LYS A 82 0.99 -15.96 9.20
N ILE A 83 0.90 -14.88 8.43
CA ILE A 83 0.59 -14.91 7.00
C ILE A 83 1.70 -14.18 6.27
N ASN A 84 2.32 -14.85 5.30
CA ASN A 84 3.56 -14.39 4.67
C ASN A 84 3.45 -12.99 4.06
N VAL A 85 2.39 -12.68 3.32
CA VAL A 85 2.22 -11.35 2.70
C VAL A 85 2.14 -10.24 3.74
N PHE A 86 1.46 -10.47 4.88
CA PHE A 86 1.39 -9.47 5.96
C PHE A 86 2.71 -9.39 6.74
N GLY A 87 3.49 -10.48 6.80
CA GLY A 87 4.87 -10.45 7.27
C GLY A 87 5.76 -9.54 6.42
N ASP A 88 5.61 -9.64 5.10
CA ASP A 88 6.31 -8.77 4.15
C ASP A 88 5.86 -7.30 4.25
N LEU A 89 4.55 -7.06 4.36
CA LEU A 89 4.03 -5.71 4.58
C LEU A 89 4.53 -5.08 5.88
N ARG A 90 4.73 -5.88 6.93
CA ARG A 90 5.36 -5.42 8.18
C ARG A 90 6.78 -4.92 7.94
N VAL A 91 7.56 -5.63 7.13
CA VAL A 91 8.93 -5.21 6.77
C VAL A 91 8.88 -3.90 5.99
N LEU A 92 8.06 -3.82 4.94
CA LEU A 92 7.93 -2.62 4.11
C LEU A 92 7.46 -1.41 4.94
N ARG A 93 6.41 -1.58 5.76
CA ARG A 93 5.92 -0.53 6.67
C ARG A 93 7.03 -0.01 7.59
N ARG A 94 7.82 -0.91 8.18
CA ARG A 94 8.93 -0.51 9.05
C ARG A 94 9.96 0.31 8.29
N MET A 95 10.32 -0.08 7.08
CA MET A 95 11.27 0.67 6.25
C MET A 95 10.74 2.03 5.83
N ILE A 96 9.45 2.11 5.46
CA ILE A 96 8.79 3.36 5.11
C ILE A 96 8.80 4.34 6.29
N VAL A 97 8.38 3.88 7.46
CA VAL A 97 8.16 4.77 8.62
C VAL A 97 9.48 5.15 9.33
N HIS A 98 10.43 4.22 9.40
CA HIS A 98 11.61 4.41 10.27
C HIS A 98 12.93 4.54 9.50
N ASN A 99 12.97 4.18 8.21
CA ASN A 99 14.20 4.17 7.42
C ASN A 99 14.08 4.98 6.11
N GLY A 100 13.18 5.98 6.08
CA GLY A 100 12.99 6.84 4.91
C GLY A 100 12.61 6.09 3.62
N GLY A 101 12.08 4.87 3.76
CA GLY A 101 11.71 3.99 2.65
C GLY A 101 12.86 3.20 2.05
N VAL A 102 14.05 3.19 2.64
CA VAL A 102 15.19 2.40 2.13
C VAL A 102 15.11 0.95 2.65
N LEU A 103 15.05 -0.01 1.74
CA LEU A 103 14.97 -1.44 2.02
C LEU A 103 16.38 -2.06 1.91
N GLY A 104 17.06 -2.24 3.05
CA GLY A 104 18.37 -2.87 3.09
C GLY A 104 18.33 -4.35 2.70
N ALA A 105 19.47 -4.89 2.20
CA ALA A 105 19.59 -6.29 1.76
C ALA A 105 19.14 -7.30 2.82
N ALA A 106 19.49 -7.10 4.08
CA ALA A 106 19.09 -7.98 5.18
C ALA A 106 17.58 -8.04 5.42
N ASP A 107 16.88 -6.94 5.18
CA ASP A 107 15.41 -6.87 5.31
C ASP A 107 14.72 -7.35 4.03
N HIS A 108 15.30 -7.07 2.86
CA HIS A 108 14.84 -7.66 1.59
C HIS A 108 14.86 -9.19 1.63
N ALA A 109 15.92 -9.80 2.17
CA ALA A 109 16.04 -11.26 2.30
C ALA A 109 14.96 -11.91 3.19
N LYS A 110 14.25 -11.13 4.00
CA LYS A 110 13.13 -11.60 4.83
C LYS A 110 11.81 -11.67 4.07
N LEU A 111 11.71 -11.00 2.91
CA LEU A 111 10.49 -11.02 2.09
C LEU A 111 10.29 -12.39 1.48
N LYS A 112 9.07 -12.91 1.56
CA LYS A 112 8.71 -14.25 1.07
C LYS A 112 7.83 -14.20 -0.18
N VAL A 113 6.93 -13.23 -0.26
CA VAL A 113 5.93 -13.09 -1.33
C VAL A 113 6.24 -11.87 -2.20
N LEU A 114 6.69 -10.77 -1.58
CA LEU A 114 6.91 -9.48 -2.24
C LEU A 114 8.37 -9.23 -2.63
N ASN A 115 9.25 -10.23 -2.52
CA ASN A 115 10.68 -10.12 -2.84
C ASN A 115 10.95 -9.72 -4.30
N GLY A 116 10.10 -10.12 -5.25
CA GLY A 116 10.21 -9.74 -6.66
C GLY A 116 9.64 -8.35 -7.00
N ILE A 117 9.06 -7.64 -6.03
CA ILE A 117 8.43 -6.32 -6.23
C ILE A 117 9.39 -5.19 -5.86
N CYS A 118 10.16 -5.37 -4.78
CA CYS A 118 11.09 -4.36 -4.27
C CYS A 118 12.53 -4.79 -4.52
N GLN A 119 13.43 -3.83 -4.66
CA GLN A 119 14.87 -4.08 -4.81
C GLN A 119 15.59 -3.92 -3.47
N ALA A 120 16.63 -4.75 -3.27
CA ALA A 120 17.53 -4.63 -2.12
C ALA A 120 18.40 -3.36 -2.24
N ASP A 121 18.74 -2.79 -1.09
CA ASP A 121 19.59 -1.59 -0.95
C ASP A 121 19.10 -0.38 -1.76
N ALA A 122 17.79 -0.32 -2.02
CA ALA A 122 17.15 0.73 -2.77
C ALA A 122 15.96 1.34 -2.00
N LYS A 123 15.57 2.53 -2.42
CA LYS A 123 14.35 3.15 -1.94
C LYS A 123 13.15 2.40 -2.51
N ILE A 124 12.18 2.08 -1.67
CA ILE A 124 10.92 1.45 -2.08
C ILE A 124 10.21 2.41 -3.04
N SER A 125 10.19 2.04 -4.31
CA SER A 125 9.45 2.74 -5.36
C SER A 125 8.45 1.76 -5.93
N LEU A 126 7.17 2.14 -5.94
CA LEU A 126 6.07 1.28 -6.31
C LEU A 126 5.30 1.88 -7.48
N THR A 127 5.28 1.16 -8.57
CA THR A 127 4.43 1.48 -9.73
C THR A 127 3.00 0.99 -9.49
N HIS A 128 2.08 1.45 -10.33
CA HIS A 128 0.70 0.97 -10.32
C HIS A 128 0.63 -0.57 -10.43
N ASP A 129 1.39 -1.17 -11.34
CA ASP A 129 1.43 -2.62 -11.52
C ASP A 129 1.98 -3.36 -10.29
N GLN A 130 2.97 -2.79 -9.62
CA GLN A 130 3.52 -3.37 -8.40
C GLN A 130 2.52 -3.29 -7.26
N MET A 131 1.81 -2.17 -7.12
CA MET A 131 0.71 -2.05 -6.16
C MET A 131 -0.41 -3.04 -6.46
N HIS A 132 -0.78 -3.22 -7.74
CA HIS A 132 -1.76 -4.23 -8.14
C HIS A 132 -1.32 -5.65 -7.71
N LYS A 133 -0.05 -6.02 -7.95
CA LYS A 133 0.50 -7.32 -7.52
C LYS A 133 0.43 -7.50 -5.99
N ILE A 134 0.70 -6.45 -5.22
CA ILE A 134 0.55 -6.47 -3.75
C ILE A 134 -0.92 -6.74 -3.37
N PHE A 135 -1.88 -6.04 -3.99
CA PHE A 135 -3.30 -6.27 -3.74
C PHE A 135 -3.75 -7.68 -4.11
N VAL A 136 -3.26 -8.23 -5.23
CA VAL A 136 -3.55 -9.61 -5.63
C VAL A 136 -3.03 -10.59 -4.58
N ALA A 137 -1.79 -10.41 -4.10
CA ALA A 137 -1.22 -11.26 -3.06
C ALA A 137 -2.02 -11.19 -1.73
N ILE A 138 -2.48 -10.00 -1.34
CA ILE A 138 -3.33 -9.81 -0.16
C ILE A 138 -4.68 -10.51 -0.35
N LYS A 139 -5.34 -10.31 -1.49
CA LYS A 139 -6.64 -10.95 -1.80
C LYS A 139 -6.51 -12.46 -1.81
N SER A 140 -5.45 -13.01 -2.40
CA SER A 140 -5.17 -14.45 -2.39
C SER A 140 -5.01 -15.01 -0.98
N ALA A 141 -4.26 -14.31 -0.12
CA ALA A 141 -4.09 -14.71 1.28
C ALA A 141 -5.41 -14.67 2.07
N ILE A 142 -6.22 -13.62 1.87
CA ILE A 142 -7.54 -13.51 2.49
C ILE A 142 -8.49 -14.59 1.96
N GLY A 143 -8.48 -14.85 0.65
CA GLY A 143 -9.27 -15.94 0.05
C GLY A 143 -8.93 -17.29 0.65
N SER A 144 -7.64 -17.60 0.84
CA SER A 144 -7.19 -18.82 1.51
C SER A 144 -7.70 -18.93 2.96
N LEU A 145 -7.72 -17.82 3.70
CA LEU A 145 -8.29 -17.79 5.05
C LEU A 145 -9.78 -18.06 5.04
N ILE A 146 -10.53 -17.42 4.14
CA ILE A 146 -11.98 -17.63 4.03
C ILE A 146 -12.26 -19.10 3.73
N LEU A 147 -11.53 -19.71 2.79
CA LEU A 147 -11.65 -21.13 2.47
C LEU A 147 -11.36 -22.02 3.66
N GLU A 148 -10.32 -21.76 4.43
CA GLU A 148 -9.98 -22.49 5.64
C GLU A 148 -11.16 -22.50 6.65
N TYR A 149 -11.82 -21.35 6.84
CA TYR A 149 -12.93 -21.23 7.78
C TYR A 149 -14.26 -21.76 7.24
N THR A 150 -14.47 -21.69 5.94
CA THR A 150 -15.73 -22.13 5.34
C THR A 150 -15.73 -23.59 4.90
N ALA A 151 -14.57 -24.23 4.81
CA ALA A 151 -14.42 -25.59 4.28
C ALA A 151 -15.35 -26.65 4.94
N ASN A 152 -15.72 -26.45 6.19
CA ASN A 152 -16.56 -27.36 6.96
C ASN A 152 -18.02 -26.90 7.07
N LEU A 153 -18.41 -25.79 6.44
CA LEU A 153 -19.78 -25.31 6.47
C LEU A 153 -20.65 -26.05 5.42
N PRO A 154 -21.89 -26.43 5.74
CA PRO A 154 -22.80 -26.99 4.75
C PRO A 154 -23.02 -26.01 3.57
N GLY A 155 -22.77 -26.46 2.34
CA GLY A 155 -22.91 -25.63 1.14
C GLY A 155 -21.73 -24.69 0.89
N ALA A 156 -20.62 -24.81 1.63
CA ALA A 156 -19.41 -24.04 1.37
C ALA A 156 -18.90 -24.30 -0.05
N PRO A 157 -18.46 -23.25 -0.77
CA PRO A 157 -17.83 -23.42 -2.08
C PRO A 157 -16.55 -24.24 -1.90
N LYS A 158 -16.34 -25.21 -2.77
CA LYS A 158 -15.11 -25.98 -2.78
C LYS A 158 -13.96 -25.19 -3.43
N PRO A 159 -12.68 -25.49 -3.11
CA PRO A 159 -11.55 -24.83 -3.73
C PRO A 159 -11.60 -24.81 -5.27
N GLU A 160 -12.06 -25.90 -5.87
CA GLU A 160 -12.28 -26.03 -7.31
C GLU A 160 -13.32 -25.05 -7.87
N ASP A 161 -14.37 -24.74 -7.11
CA ASP A 161 -15.44 -23.81 -7.55
C ASP A 161 -14.95 -22.36 -7.60
N ILE A 162 -13.93 -22.01 -6.82
CA ILE A 162 -13.39 -20.63 -6.73
C ILE A 162 -12.33 -20.38 -7.82
N VAL A 163 -11.56 -21.39 -8.19
CA VAL A 163 -10.55 -21.29 -9.25
C VAL A 163 -11.19 -20.94 -10.59
N ASP A 164 -12.36 -21.52 -10.89
CA ASP A 164 -13.09 -21.27 -12.14
C ASP A 164 -13.60 -19.82 -12.25
N ILE A 165 -14.02 -19.20 -11.16
CA ILE A 165 -14.48 -17.80 -11.17
C ILE A 165 -13.31 -16.83 -11.42
N ALA A 166 -12.13 -17.11 -10.88
CA ALA A 166 -10.96 -16.27 -11.08
C ALA A 166 -10.44 -16.36 -12.54
N VAL A 167 -10.45 -17.55 -13.13
CA VAL A 167 -9.99 -17.78 -14.51
C VAL A 167 -10.95 -17.17 -15.53
N GLN A 168 -12.27 -17.23 -15.31
CA GLN A 168 -13.28 -16.66 -16.21
C GLN A 168 -13.22 -15.12 -16.27
N ASN A 169 -12.78 -14.45 -15.21
CA ASN A 169 -12.67 -12.99 -15.16
C ASN A 169 -11.36 -12.44 -15.75
N ILE A 170 -10.31 -13.26 -15.82
CA ILE A 170 -9.03 -12.85 -16.46
C ILE A 170 -9.10 -12.92 -17.99
N GLY A 171 -10.00 -13.73 -18.57
CA GLY A 171 -10.18 -13.88 -20.01
C GLY A 171 -11.11 -12.86 -20.68
N ARG A 172 -11.61 -11.85 -19.96
CA ARG A 172 -12.56 -10.82 -20.45
C ARG A 172 -12.05 -9.38 -20.33
N ALA A 173 -10.76 -9.17 -20.09
CA ALA A 173 -10.12 -7.86 -20.08
C ALA A 173 -9.34 -7.61 -21.37
#